data_fc1ae2e2a3f469ba84ec36ad99412ed5
#
_entry.id   fc1ae2e2a3f469ba84ec36ad99412ed5
#
_cell.length_a   1.000
_cell.length_b   1.000
_cell.length_c   1.000
_cell.angle_alpha   90.00
_cell.angle_beta   90.00
_cell.angle_gamma   90.00
#
_symmetry.space_group_name_H-M   'P 1'
#
loop_
_entity.id
_entity.type
_entity.pdbx_description
1 polymer ?
#
loop_
_entity_poly.entity_id
_entity_poly.type
_entity_poly.pdbx_seq_one_letter_code
_entity_poly.pdbx_strand_id
1 'polypeptide(L)'
;CRYQYALMEEKRPGEYFPVFEDEKGTYIMNSRDMCMIGHLDDIMDAGIDCIKIEGRAKSEYYAAIVTGAYRHVLDEVAAGETPDPVWLDEVEHVSHRHYSTGFYYGQPGQYYDNSRYIRDWQVVAVVESCDANGMATLSLRNKFRAGDTVEVVGPDCKPFSMVVPEMRDAEGFTLLEPRNPRMIFTMQLPRSVPAMSFVRHAVDLSARD
;
A
#
# COMPACT_ATOMS: atom_id res chain seq x y z
N CYS A 1 19.19 0.33 37.79
CA CYS A 1 19.38 -1.10 37.55
C CYS A 1 19.92 -1.29 36.12
N ARG A 2 20.92 -2.17 35.95
CA ARG A 2 21.51 -2.45 34.63
C ARG A 2 21.03 -3.78 34.03
N TYR A 3 20.01 -4.39 34.65
CA TYR A 3 19.47 -5.68 34.17
C TYR A 3 18.44 -5.42 33.06
N GLN A 4 18.49 -6.28 32.06
CA GLN A 4 17.48 -6.32 31.01
C GLN A 4 16.35 -7.24 31.49
N TYR A 5 15.14 -6.71 31.47
CA TYR A 5 13.94 -7.47 31.83
C TYR A 5 13.17 -7.85 30.58
N ALA A 6 12.46 -9.00 30.66
CA ALA A 6 11.55 -9.43 29.63
C ALA A 6 10.30 -10.01 30.29
N LEU A 7 9.17 -9.92 29.62
CA LEU A 7 7.93 -10.58 30.01
C LEU A 7 7.91 -12.01 29.46
N MET A 8 7.27 -12.92 30.20
CA MET A 8 6.99 -14.27 29.76
C MET A 8 5.49 -14.53 29.90
N GLU A 9 4.87 -15.06 28.87
CA GLU A 9 3.46 -15.45 28.91
C GLU A 9 3.34 -16.87 29.51
N GLU A 10 2.39 -17.07 30.42
CA GLU A 10 2.25 -18.29 31.22
C GLU A 10 2.13 -19.56 30.37
N LYS A 11 1.40 -19.49 29.25
CA LYS A 11 1.18 -20.63 28.35
C LYS A 11 2.31 -20.83 27.32
N ARG A 12 3.34 -19.98 27.36
CA ARG A 12 4.50 -20.01 26.44
C ARG A 12 5.81 -19.98 27.24
N PRO A 13 6.06 -20.97 28.09
CA PRO A 13 7.28 -21.01 28.89
C PRO A 13 8.51 -21.10 27.98
N GLY A 14 9.48 -20.22 28.23
CA GLY A 14 10.72 -20.16 27.45
C GLY A 14 10.72 -19.12 26.31
N GLU A 15 9.57 -18.50 25.99
CA GLU A 15 9.51 -17.33 25.13
C GLU A 15 9.61 -16.06 25.97
N TYR A 16 10.55 -15.19 25.64
CA TYR A 16 10.79 -13.95 26.35
C TYR A 16 10.45 -12.76 25.45
N PHE A 17 9.52 -11.91 25.89
CA PHE A 17 9.12 -10.71 25.18
C PHE A 17 9.88 -9.52 25.77
N PRO A 18 10.80 -8.89 25.02
CA PRO A 18 11.51 -7.73 25.49
C PRO A 18 10.56 -6.57 25.76
N VAL A 19 10.89 -5.77 26.77
CA VAL A 19 10.17 -4.56 27.12
C VAL A 19 11.06 -3.37 26.79
N PHE A 20 10.55 -2.47 25.98
CA PHE A 20 11.23 -1.22 25.63
C PHE A 20 10.44 -0.03 26.17
N GLU A 21 11.15 1.01 26.58
CA GLU A 21 10.57 2.26 27.06
C GLU A 21 11.32 3.43 26.46
N ASP A 22 10.58 4.43 26.00
CA ASP A 22 11.09 5.72 25.55
C ASP A 22 10.23 6.86 26.12
N GLU A 23 10.51 8.11 25.70
CA GLU A 23 9.74 9.28 26.13
C GLU A 23 8.25 9.23 25.76
N LYS A 24 7.85 8.35 24.84
CA LYS A 24 6.48 8.20 24.34
C LYS A 24 5.71 7.08 25.03
N GLY A 25 6.39 6.16 25.69
CA GLY A 25 5.75 5.09 26.45
C GLY A 25 6.52 3.78 26.52
N THR A 26 5.87 2.77 27.08
CA THR A 26 6.40 1.41 27.22
C THR A 26 5.85 0.51 26.11
N TYR A 27 6.72 -0.23 25.44
CA TYR A 27 6.41 -1.11 24.32
C TYR A 27 6.64 -2.57 24.78
N ILE A 28 5.58 -3.34 24.80
CA ILE A 28 5.61 -4.73 25.28
C ILE A 28 5.40 -5.72 24.13
N MET A 29 4.49 -5.39 23.23
CA MET A 29 4.13 -6.23 22.08
C MET A 29 3.97 -5.38 20.84
N ASN A 30 4.49 -5.87 19.72
CA ASN A 30 4.33 -5.24 18.42
C ASN A 30 4.04 -6.31 17.36
N SER A 31 2.75 -6.53 17.10
CA SER A 31 2.31 -7.53 16.14
C SER A 31 2.69 -7.11 14.71
N ARG A 32 2.95 -8.09 13.87
CA ARG A 32 3.04 -7.94 12.42
C ARG A 32 1.64 -7.89 11.81
N ASP A 33 1.53 -7.30 10.61
CA ASP A 33 0.31 -7.40 9.82
C ASP A 33 0.27 -8.78 9.12
N MET A 34 -0.91 -9.39 9.04
CA MET A 34 -1.08 -10.67 8.34
C MET A 34 -1.29 -10.42 6.85
N CYS A 35 -0.49 -11.08 6.02
CA CYS A 35 -0.64 -11.08 4.57
C CYS A 35 -0.49 -12.51 4.04
N MET A 36 -1.49 -12.97 3.30
CA MET A 36 -1.56 -14.33 2.75
C MET A 36 -1.60 -14.33 1.21
N ILE A 37 -1.29 -13.20 0.58
CA ILE A 37 -1.43 -13.05 -0.88
C ILE A 37 -0.57 -14.06 -1.66
N GLY A 38 0.59 -14.42 -1.15
CA GLY A 38 1.48 -15.42 -1.77
C GLY A 38 1.10 -16.87 -1.49
N HIS A 39 -0.04 -17.13 -0.81
CA HIS A 39 -0.49 -18.45 -0.38
C HIS A 39 -1.99 -18.65 -0.65
N LEU A 40 -2.52 -18.00 -1.69
CA LEU A 40 -3.94 -18.08 -2.02
C LEU A 40 -4.31 -19.45 -2.62
N ASP A 41 -3.38 -20.14 -3.23
CA ASP A 41 -3.50 -21.53 -3.64
C ASP A 41 -3.80 -22.46 -2.45
N ASP A 42 -2.99 -22.38 -1.39
CA ASP A 42 -3.22 -23.17 -0.16
C ASP A 42 -4.58 -22.86 0.48
N ILE A 43 -5.01 -21.60 0.45
CA ILE A 43 -6.30 -21.16 1.00
C ILE A 43 -7.45 -21.74 0.17
N MET A 44 -7.34 -21.74 -1.15
CA MET A 44 -8.33 -22.31 -2.06
C MET A 44 -8.39 -23.83 -1.94
N ASP A 45 -7.25 -24.51 -1.87
CA ASP A 45 -7.15 -25.96 -1.70
C ASP A 45 -7.70 -26.42 -0.35
N ALA A 46 -7.62 -25.58 0.68
CA ALA A 46 -8.26 -25.83 1.98
C ALA A 46 -9.79 -25.69 1.95
N GLY A 47 -10.40 -25.29 0.83
CA GLY A 47 -11.84 -25.14 0.66
C GLY A 47 -12.42 -23.91 1.35
N ILE A 48 -11.68 -22.84 1.45
CA ILE A 48 -12.13 -21.56 2.02
C ILE A 48 -12.94 -20.80 0.97
N ASP A 49 -14.22 -20.52 1.27
CA ASP A 49 -15.14 -19.84 0.36
C ASP A 49 -15.02 -18.32 0.35
N CYS A 50 -14.47 -17.72 1.41
CA CYS A 50 -14.44 -16.27 1.56
C CYS A 50 -13.23 -15.79 2.35
N ILE A 51 -12.60 -14.73 1.85
CA ILE A 51 -11.49 -14.04 2.50
C ILE A 51 -11.96 -12.67 2.97
N LYS A 52 -11.67 -12.33 4.22
CA LYS A 52 -11.97 -11.02 4.81
C LYS A 52 -10.71 -10.17 4.88
N ILE A 53 -10.75 -9.00 4.24
CA ILE A 53 -9.70 -7.98 4.34
C ILE A 53 -10.11 -6.97 5.43
N GLU A 54 -9.24 -6.71 6.40
CA GLU A 54 -9.46 -5.71 7.44
C GLU A 54 -8.76 -4.41 7.05
N GLY A 55 -9.55 -3.35 6.91
CA GLY A 55 -9.06 -2.05 6.48
C GLY A 55 -9.78 -0.87 7.15
N ARG A 56 -10.59 -1.08 8.21
CA ARG A 56 -11.41 -0.03 8.83
C ARG A 56 -10.61 1.20 9.27
N ALA A 57 -9.40 1.02 9.76
CA ALA A 57 -8.50 2.10 10.19
C ALA A 57 -7.52 2.55 9.09
N LYS A 58 -7.67 2.06 7.87
CA LYS A 58 -6.80 2.35 6.73
C LYS A 58 -7.49 3.34 5.76
N SER A 59 -6.73 3.81 4.76
CA SER A 59 -7.25 4.71 3.72
C SER A 59 -8.03 3.96 2.63
N GLU A 60 -8.78 4.72 1.83
CA GLU A 60 -9.42 4.19 0.61
C GLU A 60 -8.39 3.58 -0.35
N TYR A 61 -7.21 4.19 -0.45
CA TYR A 61 -6.09 3.69 -1.24
C TYR A 61 -5.67 2.28 -0.77
N TYR A 62 -5.51 2.07 0.54
CA TYR A 62 -5.21 0.75 1.09
C TYR A 62 -6.28 -0.28 0.69
N ALA A 63 -7.55 0.07 0.89
CA ALA A 63 -8.66 -0.83 0.56
C ALA A 63 -8.67 -1.20 -0.92
N ALA A 64 -8.48 -0.22 -1.80
CA ALA A 64 -8.49 -0.44 -3.24
C ALA A 64 -7.32 -1.30 -3.70
N ILE A 65 -6.09 -0.96 -3.30
CA ILE A 65 -4.88 -1.67 -3.73
C ILE A 65 -4.87 -3.12 -3.21
N VAL A 66 -5.12 -3.31 -1.91
CA VAL A 66 -5.09 -4.66 -1.32
C VAL A 66 -6.21 -5.53 -1.93
N THR A 67 -7.42 -5.00 -2.08
CA THR A 67 -8.52 -5.76 -2.68
C THR A 67 -8.24 -6.09 -4.15
N GLY A 68 -7.70 -5.14 -4.91
CA GLY A 68 -7.31 -5.33 -6.30
C GLY A 68 -6.24 -6.41 -6.45
N ALA A 69 -5.15 -6.31 -5.68
CA ALA A 69 -4.06 -7.28 -5.70
C ALA A 69 -4.55 -8.69 -5.37
N TYR A 70 -5.32 -8.86 -4.28
CA TYR A 70 -5.91 -10.15 -3.92
C TYR A 70 -6.86 -10.69 -4.99
N ARG A 71 -7.64 -9.81 -5.64
CA ARG A 71 -8.56 -10.24 -6.71
C ARG A 71 -7.81 -10.77 -7.92
N HIS A 72 -6.77 -10.07 -8.37
CA HIS A 72 -5.95 -10.52 -9.49
C HIS A 72 -5.26 -11.85 -9.21
N VAL A 73 -4.60 -11.98 -8.05
CA VAL A 73 -3.93 -13.24 -7.68
C VAL A 73 -4.93 -14.39 -7.53
N LEU A 74 -6.13 -14.15 -6.96
CA LEU A 74 -7.17 -15.19 -6.89
C LEU A 74 -7.65 -15.63 -8.27
N ASP A 75 -7.79 -14.70 -9.22
CA ASP A 75 -8.22 -15.04 -10.58
C ASP A 75 -7.15 -15.84 -11.32
N GLU A 76 -5.87 -15.48 -11.19
CA GLU A 76 -4.73 -16.18 -11.77
C GLU A 76 -4.62 -17.60 -11.18
N VAL A 77 -4.68 -17.75 -9.85
CA VAL A 77 -4.64 -19.07 -9.19
C VAL A 77 -5.85 -19.93 -9.61
N ALA A 78 -7.05 -19.36 -9.67
CA ALA A 78 -8.24 -20.08 -10.10
C ALA A 78 -8.17 -20.54 -11.58
N ALA A 79 -7.43 -19.80 -12.41
CA ALA A 79 -7.13 -20.18 -13.79
C ALA A 79 -6.02 -21.24 -13.90
N GLY A 80 -5.37 -21.61 -12.80
CA GLY A 80 -4.21 -22.50 -12.78
C GLY A 80 -2.92 -21.82 -13.26
N GLU A 81 -2.87 -20.50 -13.23
CA GLU A 81 -1.73 -19.70 -13.63
C GLU A 81 -0.83 -19.38 -12.41
N THR A 82 0.44 -19.10 -12.70
CA THR A 82 1.33 -18.59 -11.67
C THR A 82 1.04 -17.09 -11.45
N PRO A 83 0.82 -16.64 -10.21
CA PRO A 83 0.57 -15.24 -9.91
C PRO A 83 1.65 -14.30 -10.47
N ASP A 84 1.20 -13.22 -11.09
CA ASP A 84 2.12 -12.17 -11.57
C ASP A 84 2.76 -11.46 -10.36
N PRO A 85 4.10 -11.44 -10.28
CA PRO A 85 4.80 -10.80 -9.17
C PRO A 85 4.38 -9.34 -8.92
N VAL A 86 3.93 -8.63 -9.94
CA VAL A 86 3.47 -7.24 -9.78
C VAL A 86 2.34 -7.11 -8.77
N TRP A 87 1.43 -8.07 -8.70
CA TRP A 87 0.32 -8.04 -7.75
C TRP A 87 0.74 -8.43 -6.35
N LEU A 88 1.74 -9.30 -6.22
CA LEU A 88 2.34 -9.65 -4.93
C LEU A 88 3.06 -8.44 -4.31
N ASP A 89 3.71 -7.62 -5.15
CA ASP A 89 4.43 -6.43 -4.71
C ASP A 89 3.48 -5.27 -4.34
N GLU A 90 2.26 -5.21 -4.92
CA GLU A 90 1.31 -4.12 -4.66
C GLU A 90 0.93 -3.97 -3.18
N VAL A 91 0.89 -5.05 -2.41
CA VAL A 91 0.57 -4.98 -0.99
C VAL A 91 1.69 -4.32 -0.15
N GLU A 92 2.90 -4.22 -0.68
CA GLU A 92 4.01 -3.48 -0.07
C GLU A 92 3.90 -1.95 -0.32
N HIS A 93 3.10 -1.52 -1.29
CA HIS A 93 2.93 -0.11 -1.66
C HIS A 93 1.84 0.62 -0.86
N VAL A 94 1.29 -0.02 0.15
CA VAL A 94 0.31 0.57 1.07
C VAL A 94 0.92 0.76 2.47
N SER A 95 0.19 1.44 3.35
CA SER A 95 0.64 1.59 4.75
C SER A 95 0.44 0.29 5.54
N HIS A 96 1.51 -0.39 5.90
CA HIS A 96 1.47 -1.67 6.60
C HIS A 96 2.60 -1.77 7.64
N ARG A 97 2.53 -2.75 8.54
CA ARG A 97 3.65 -3.23 9.36
C ARG A 97 4.30 -4.41 8.66
N HIS A 98 5.47 -4.82 9.10
CA HIS A 98 6.09 -6.03 8.55
C HIS A 98 5.10 -7.17 8.49
N TYR A 99 5.06 -7.86 7.37
CA TYR A 99 4.12 -8.95 7.14
C TYR A 99 4.52 -10.26 7.80
N SER A 100 3.54 -11.06 8.08
CA SER A 100 3.63 -12.46 8.48
C SER A 100 2.45 -13.23 7.89
N THR A 101 2.53 -14.54 7.88
CA THR A 101 1.42 -15.43 7.50
C THR A 101 0.47 -15.73 8.67
N GLY A 102 0.55 -14.96 9.77
CA GLY A 102 -0.19 -15.29 10.99
C GLY A 102 0.24 -16.65 11.53
N PHE A 103 -0.72 -17.46 11.95
CA PHE A 103 -0.47 -18.80 12.50
C PHE A 103 -0.55 -19.93 11.46
N TYR A 104 -0.68 -19.61 10.16
CA TYR A 104 -0.88 -20.65 9.13
C TYR A 104 0.35 -21.54 8.93
N TYR A 105 1.54 -20.98 9.03
CA TYR A 105 2.81 -21.72 8.83
C TYR A 105 3.70 -21.71 10.06
N GLY A 106 3.15 -21.36 11.22
CA GLY A 106 3.90 -21.34 12.48
C GLY A 106 3.58 -20.12 13.34
N GLN A 107 4.46 -19.81 14.27
CA GLN A 107 4.31 -18.64 15.14
C GLN A 107 4.69 -17.37 14.38
N PRO A 108 3.82 -16.34 14.35
CA PRO A 108 4.06 -15.12 13.55
C PRO A 108 5.21 -14.26 14.09
N GLY A 109 5.65 -14.48 15.32
CA GLY A 109 6.65 -13.67 15.98
C GLY A 109 6.16 -12.23 16.25
N GLN A 110 7.10 -11.42 16.74
CA GLN A 110 6.91 -9.99 16.98
C GLN A 110 7.96 -9.21 16.19
N TYR A 111 7.71 -7.93 15.97
CA TYR A 111 8.70 -7.02 15.42
C TYR A 111 9.13 -6.06 16.53
N TYR A 112 10.41 -6.11 16.92
CA TYR A 112 10.90 -5.46 18.13
C TYR A 112 11.60 -4.11 17.89
N ASP A 113 11.99 -3.80 16.65
CA ASP A 113 12.82 -2.63 16.38
C ASP A 113 12.05 -1.31 16.55
N ASN A 114 10.79 -1.30 16.12
CA ASN A 114 9.91 -0.12 16.29
C ASN A 114 8.44 -0.48 16.02
N SER A 115 7.53 0.43 16.39
CA SER A 115 6.08 0.29 16.16
C SER A 115 5.58 1.06 14.91
N ARG A 116 6.49 1.55 14.09
CA ARG A 116 6.14 2.40 12.95
C ARG A 116 5.54 1.58 11.81
N TYR A 117 4.60 2.21 11.09
CA TYR A 117 4.13 1.70 9.80
C TYR A 117 5.15 2.04 8.72
N ILE A 118 5.37 1.09 7.82
CA ILE A 118 6.04 1.30 6.55
C ILE A 118 5.10 2.14 5.67
N ARG A 119 5.59 3.23 5.10
CA ARG A 119 4.81 4.18 4.28
C ARG A 119 5.71 4.77 3.22
N ASP A 120 6.18 3.92 2.35
CA ASP A 120 7.18 4.26 1.32
C ASP A 120 6.53 4.81 0.06
N TRP A 121 5.19 4.83 0.00
CA TRP A 121 4.42 5.37 -1.11
C TRP A 121 3.37 6.37 -0.66
N GLN A 122 3.15 7.38 -1.49
CA GLN A 122 2.17 8.42 -1.27
C GLN A 122 1.30 8.66 -2.50
N VAL A 123 -0.01 8.66 -2.31
CA VAL A 123 -0.96 9.06 -3.36
C VAL A 123 -0.89 10.57 -3.55
N VAL A 124 -0.70 11.01 -4.78
CA VAL A 124 -0.63 12.43 -5.13
C VAL A 124 -1.89 12.91 -5.86
N ALA A 125 -2.54 12.04 -6.63
CA ALA A 125 -3.82 12.36 -7.28
C ALA A 125 -4.68 11.12 -7.50
N VAL A 126 -5.97 11.36 -7.76
CA VAL A 126 -6.93 10.33 -8.17
C VAL A 126 -7.49 10.74 -9.53
N VAL A 127 -7.60 9.79 -10.45
CA VAL A 127 -8.19 9.98 -11.76
C VAL A 127 -9.71 10.00 -11.63
N GLU A 128 -10.33 11.12 -11.93
CA GLU A 128 -11.79 11.28 -11.97
C GLU A 128 -12.36 10.76 -13.30
N SER A 129 -11.66 11.02 -14.40
CA SER A 129 -11.97 10.51 -15.73
C SER A 129 -10.73 10.51 -16.62
N CYS A 130 -10.74 9.66 -17.64
CA CYS A 130 -9.70 9.63 -18.66
C CYS A 130 -10.34 9.29 -20.01
N ASP A 131 -9.96 10.01 -21.05
CA ASP A 131 -10.45 9.72 -22.40
C ASP A 131 -9.64 8.59 -23.07
N ALA A 132 -10.09 8.17 -24.26
CA ALA A 132 -9.42 7.11 -25.02
C ALA A 132 -7.98 7.46 -25.45
N ASN A 133 -7.65 8.76 -25.51
CA ASN A 133 -6.32 9.26 -25.89
C ASN A 133 -5.39 9.44 -24.67
N GLY A 134 -5.89 9.17 -23.46
CA GLY A 134 -5.11 9.31 -22.23
C GLY A 134 -5.17 10.72 -21.61
N MET A 135 -6.01 11.62 -22.10
CA MET A 135 -6.22 12.90 -21.42
C MET A 135 -7.04 12.66 -20.16
N ALA A 136 -6.41 12.80 -19.03
CA ALA A 136 -6.99 12.52 -17.73
C ALA A 136 -7.37 13.81 -16.98
N THR A 137 -8.53 13.79 -16.35
CA THR A 137 -8.95 14.77 -15.32
C THR A 137 -8.69 14.16 -13.95
N LEU A 138 -7.96 14.86 -13.12
CA LEU A 138 -7.49 14.37 -11.82
C LEU A 138 -7.88 15.30 -10.68
N SER A 139 -7.98 14.73 -9.51
CA SER A 139 -8.20 15.44 -8.25
C SER A 139 -6.96 15.29 -7.35
N LEU A 140 -6.37 16.40 -6.96
CA LEU A 140 -5.16 16.47 -6.12
C LEU A 140 -5.40 15.85 -4.74
N ARG A 141 -4.42 15.11 -4.26
CA ARG A 141 -4.37 14.59 -2.88
C ARG A 141 -3.15 15.06 -2.10
N ASN A 142 -1.98 15.06 -2.73
CA ASN A 142 -0.73 15.51 -2.15
C ASN A 142 0.11 16.27 -3.17
N LYS A 143 1.16 16.94 -2.70
CA LYS A 143 2.05 17.75 -3.54
C LYS A 143 2.84 16.88 -4.51
N PHE A 144 2.91 17.32 -5.75
CA PHE A 144 3.81 16.85 -6.78
C PHE A 144 3.90 17.92 -7.88
N ARG A 145 4.82 17.79 -8.82
CA ARG A 145 5.07 18.78 -9.85
C ARG A 145 5.42 18.15 -11.19
N ALA A 146 5.33 18.93 -12.24
CA ALA A 146 5.84 18.54 -13.56
C ALA A 146 7.33 18.17 -13.46
N GLY A 147 7.71 17.06 -14.11
CA GLY A 147 9.05 16.48 -14.05
C GLY A 147 9.26 15.43 -12.96
N ASP A 148 8.38 15.30 -11.97
CA ASP A 148 8.45 14.22 -10.98
C ASP A 148 8.18 12.86 -11.64
N THR A 149 8.80 11.81 -11.12
CA THR A 149 8.46 10.44 -11.51
C THR A 149 7.33 9.94 -10.63
N VAL A 150 6.26 9.47 -11.27
CA VAL A 150 5.08 8.91 -10.61
C VAL A 150 4.73 7.56 -11.20
N GLU A 151 3.90 6.83 -10.49
CA GLU A 151 3.31 5.59 -10.94
C GLU A 151 1.77 5.71 -10.95
N VAL A 152 1.16 5.15 -11.98
CA VAL A 152 -0.29 5.08 -12.12
C VAL A 152 -0.73 3.65 -11.94
N VAL A 153 -1.71 3.42 -11.06
CA VAL A 153 -2.29 2.10 -10.76
C VAL A 153 -3.80 2.24 -10.63
N GLY A 154 -4.54 1.27 -11.12
CA GLY A 154 -6.00 1.31 -11.06
C GLY A 154 -6.66 -0.04 -11.24
N PRO A 155 -7.99 -0.09 -11.18
CA PRO A 155 -8.75 -1.31 -11.47
C PRO A 155 -8.35 -1.87 -12.85
N ASP A 156 -8.09 -3.14 -12.94
CA ASP A 156 -7.71 -3.85 -14.19
C ASP A 156 -6.56 -3.20 -14.97
N CYS A 157 -5.71 -2.44 -14.27
CA CYS A 157 -4.59 -1.72 -14.87
C CYS A 157 -3.32 -1.98 -14.08
N LYS A 158 -2.42 -2.80 -14.65
CA LYS A 158 -1.08 -3.00 -14.09
C LYS A 158 -0.39 -1.65 -13.89
N PRO A 159 0.29 -1.46 -12.76
CA PRO A 159 1.02 -0.23 -12.48
C PRO A 159 2.02 0.08 -13.58
N PHE A 160 2.20 1.36 -13.88
CA PHE A 160 3.22 1.83 -14.80
C PHE A 160 3.77 3.18 -14.36
N SER A 161 5.07 3.35 -14.53
CA SER A 161 5.77 4.60 -14.21
C SER A 161 5.70 5.59 -15.38
N MET A 162 5.68 6.87 -15.05
CA MET A 162 5.78 7.97 -16.01
C MET A 162 6.42 9.19 -15.37
N VAL A 163 6.95 10.07 -16.21
CA VAL A 163 7.33 11.42 -15.78
C VAL A 163 6.11 12.32 -15.96
N VAL A 164 5.78 13.09 -14.91
CA VAL A 164 4.65 14.02 -14.92
C VAL A 164 4.85 15.07 -16.01
N PRO A 165 3.95 15.15 -16.98
CA PRO A 165 4.01 16.19 -18.03
C PRO A 165 3.55 17.56 -17.49
N GLU A 166 3.50 18.54 -18.38
CA GLU A 166 2.81 19.78 -18.13
C GLU A 166 1.33 19.52 -17.84
N MET A 167 0.82 20.12 -16.78
CA MET A 167 -0.58 20.01 -16.37
C MET A 167 -1.35 21.29 -16.73
N ARG A 168 -2.68 21.24 -16.72
CA ARG A 168 -3.54 22.39 -16.92
C ARG A 168 -4.61 22.49 -15.85
N ASP A 169 -4.91 23.72 -15.41
CA ASP A 169 -6.03 23.96 -14.51
C ASP A 169 -7.38 23.92 -15.27
N ALA A 170 -8.47 24.22 -14.55
CA ALA A 170 -9.83 24.20 -15.11
C ALA A 170 -10.05 25.29 -16.18
N GLU A 171 -9.29 26.36 -16.13
CA GLU A 171 -9.31 27.48 -17.10
C GLU A 171 -8.40 27.21 -18.30
N GLY A 172 -7.61 26.11 -18.29
CA GLY A 172 -6.71 25.73 -19.36
C GLY A 172 -5.31 26.35 -19.28
N PHE A 173 -4.98 27.05 -18.21
CA PHE A 173 -3.64 27.60 -17.99
C PHE A 173 -2.65 26.52 -17.57
N THR A 174 -1.42 26.67 -18.02
CA THR A 174 -0.32 25.78 -17.63
C THR A 174 -0.09 25.80 -16.13
N LEU A 175 0.01 24.60 -15.57
CA LEU A 175 0.21 24.36 -14.16
C LEU A 175 1.43 23.44 -13.96
N LEU A 176 2.47 23.96 -13.31
CA LEU A 176 3.66 23.16 -12.99
C LEU A 176 3.50 22.39 -11.67
N GLU A 177 2.70 22.91 -10.75
CA GLU A 177 2.45 22.32 -9.44
C GLU A 177 1.02 22.66 -8.99
N PRO A 178 0.12 21.68 -8.85
CA PRO A 178 -1.20 21.93 -8.28
C PRO A 178 -1.07 22.17 -6.77
N ARG A 179 -1.77 23.18 -6.25
CA ARG A 179 -1.51 23.66 -4.86
C ARG A 179 -2.67 23.51 -3.89
N ASN A 180 -3.91 23.54 -4.40
CA ASN A 180 -5.08 23.53 -3.54
C ASN A 180 -5.56 22.11 -3.28
N PRO A 181 -5.88 21.72 -2.03
CA PRO A 181 -6.44 20.41 -1.74
C PRO A 181 -7.65 20.11 -2.62
N ARG A 182 -7.70 18.92 -3.21
CA ARG A 182 -8.74 18.49 -4.16
C ARG A 182 -8.87 19.34 -5.43
N MET A 183 -7.86 20.13 -5.77
CA MET A 183 -7.83 20.85 -7.03
C MET A 183 -8.05 19.90 -8.19
N ILE A 184 -8.91 20.27 -9.11
CA ILE A 184 -9.11 19.54 -10.37
C ILE A 184 -8.16 20.11 -11.41
N PHE A 185 -7.48 19.23 -12.11
CA PHE A 185 -6.54 19.57 -13.18
C PHE A 185 -6.52 18.47 -14.23
N THR A 186 -5.94 18.76 -15.38
CA THR A 186 -5.77 17.79 -16.46
C THR A 186 -4.30 17.54 -16.75
N MET A 187 -3.96 16.31 -17.11
CA MET A 187 -2.65 15.95 -17.67
C MET A 187 -2.78 14.78 -18.65
N GLN A 188 -1.82 14.71 -19.56
CA GLN A 188 -1.72 13.60 -20.52
C GLN A 188 -1.06 12.40 -19.87
N LEU A 189 -1.75 11.26 -19.87
CA LEU A 189 -1.20 9.95 -19.53
C LEU A 189 -0.73 9.22 -20.79
N PRO A 190 0.23 8.29 -20.70
CA PRO A 190 0.70 7.50 -21.85
C PRO A 190 -0.38 6.61 -22.47
N ARG A 191 -1.39 6.27 -21.70
CA ARG A 191 -2.53 5.44 -22.10
C ARG A 191 -3.78 5.80 -21.31
N SER A 192 -4.93 5.42 -21.81
CA SER A 192 -6.19 5.53 -21.06
C SER A 192 -6.16 4.61 -19.83
N VAL A 193 -6.73 5.09 -18.73
CA VAL A 193 -6.88 4.35 -17.47
C VAL A 193 -8.32 4.52 -16.94
N PRO A 194 -8.83 3.55 -16.18
CA PRO A 194 -10.14 3.67 -15.55
C PRO A 194 -10.22 4.86 -14.59
N ALA A 195 -11.42 5.41 -14.41
CA ALA A 195 -11.70 6.30 -13.28
C ALA A 195 -11.37 5.58 -11.96
N MET A 196 -11.07 6.33 -10.92
CA MET A 196 -10.58 5.84 -9.62
C MET A 196 -9.17 5.23 -9.63
N SER A 197 -8.44 5.31 -10.74
CA SER A 197 -7.00 5.02 -10.74
C SER A 197 -6.27 6.04 -9.87
N PHE A 198 -5.22 5.58 -9.20
CA PHE A 198 -4.37 6.42 -8.34
C PHE A 198 -3.09 6.80 -9.08
N VAL A 199 -2.65 8.03 -8.86
CA VAL A 199 -1.29 8.46 -9.16
C VAL A 199 -0.55 8.54 -7.84
N ARG A 200 0.58 7.86 -7.75
CA ARG A 200 1.39 7.73 -6.54
C ARG A 200 2.87 7.91 -6.83
N HIS A 201 3.66 8.22 -5.82
CA HIS A 201 5.11 8.21 -5.92
C HIS A 201 5.76 7.57 -4.69
N ALA A 202 6.97 7.07 -4.86
CA ALA A 202 7.79 6.63 -3.74
C ALA A 202 8.18 7.85 -2.88
N VAL A 203 8.15 7.68 -1.57
CA VAL A 203 8.52 8.72 -0.60
C VAL A 203 10.00 8.58 -0.29
N ASP A 204 10.75 9.65 -0.48
CA ASP A 204 12.13 9.70 -0.01
C ASP A 204 12.13 9.82 1.53
N LEU A 205 12.49 8.73 2.19
CA LEU A 205 12.56 8.66 3.65
C LEU A 205 13.79 9.37 4.21
N SER A 206 14.81 9.63 3.39
CA SER A 206 16.04 10.33 3.81
C SER A 206 15.81 11.80 4.17
N ALA A 207 14.69 12.38 3.75
CA ALA A 207 14.32 13.77 3.99
C ALA A 207 13.47 13.98 5.27
N ARG A 208 13.32 12.97 6.12
CA ARG A 208 12.43 13.00 7.32
C ARG A 208 13.16 13.04 8.67
N ASP A 209 14.46 13.38 8.68
CA ASP A 209 15.22 13.66 9.91
C ASP A 209 15.08 15.12 10.36
#